data_365b05b2230056e3e4d881d4f89ab05f
#
_entry.id   365b05b2230056e3e4d881d4f89ab05f
#
_cell.length_a   1.000
_cell.length_b   1.000
_cell.length_c   1.000
_cell.angle_alpha   90.00
_cell.angle_beta   90.00
_cell.angle_gamma   90.00
#
_symmetry.space_group_name_H-M   'P 1'
#
loop_
_entity.id
_entity.type
_entity.pdbx_description
1 polymer ?
#
loop_
_entity_poly.entity_id
_entity_poly.type
_entity_poly.pdbx_seq_one_letter_code
_entity_poly.pdbx_strand_id
1 'polypeptide(L)'
;MTVFIILLVLVLVVLGAMCYVYRMAFHPVPTKQDRSAKALNNPQFRAQREHINALIADMEARPYELVSIVARDGVRLTGRYYHQADGAPLDIGFHGYRGSPVRDFSGGAKCSFEAGHNVLLVNERSQNGSEGRCITFGILEHLDCLEWITYANERFGSPDMIIFGVSMGAATILMAAGLDLPDNIRGIIADSPYSTPLDIICEVGKGMHIPAPVTAALAIGAARIFGGFDLRAASAAEAVKKAKAPILIIHGENDHFVPCGMSSIIAQNCASPVQLETFPNAEHGLSYLTDTPRYEGLIRDFIEKIYQ
;
A
#
# COMPACT_ATOMS: atom_id res chain seq x y z
N MET A 1 31.37 -22.94 31.83
CA MET A 1 31.96 -21.98 30.85
C MET A 1 31.56 -22.31 29.41
N THR A 2 31.82 -23.52 28.90
CA THR A 2 31.52 -23.94 27.52
C THR A 2 30.05 -23.80 27.13
N VAL A 3 29.09 -24.27 27.93
CA VAL A 3 27.65 -24.17 27.69
C VAL A 3 27.20 -22.71 27.62
N PHE A 4 27.70 -21.84 28.50
CA PHE A 4 27.41 -20.42 28.49
C PHE A 4 27.90 -19.75 27.22
N ILE A 5 29.09 -20.08 26.72
CA ILE A 5 29.64 -19.56 25.49
C ILE A 5 28.79 -20.01 24.28
N ILE A 6 28.37 -21.27 24.22
CA ILE A 6 27.49 -21.79 23.17
C ILE A 6 26.16 -21.04 23.16
N LEU A 7 25.52 -20.87 24.31
CA LEU A 7 24.26 -20.13 24.41
C LEU A 7 24.43 -18.67 23.99
N LEU A 8 25.49 -18.00 24.37
CA LEU A 8 25.80 -16.63 23.99
C LEU A 8 25.97 -16.52 22.45
N VAL A 9 26.72 -17.44 21.83
CA VAL A 9 26.91 -17.47 20.39
C VAL A 9 25.57 -17.67 19.66
N LEU A 10 24.73 -18.61 20.14
CA LEU A 10 23.39 -18.82 19.55
C LEU A 10 22.52 -17.58 19.63
N VAL A 11 22.49 -16.89 20.76
CA VAL A 11 21.76 -15.62 20.91
C VAL A 11 22.27 -14.57 19.94
N LEU A 12 23.59 -14.41 19.79
CA LEU A 12 24.17 -13.45 18.85
C LEU A 12 23.83 -13.79 17.40
N VAL A 13 23.82 -15.06 17.03
CA VAL A 13 23.44 -15.52 15.68
C VAL A 13 21.96 -15.18 15.40
N VAL A 14 21.07 -15.46 16.35
CA VAL A 14 19.63 -15.15 16.21
C VAL A 14 19.41 -13.64 16.13
N LEU A 15 20.05 -12.84 16.96
CA LEU A 15 19.97 -11.37 16.91
C LEU A 15 20.54 -10.84 15.59
N GLY A 16 21.63 -11.41 15.07
CA GLY A 16 22.20 -11.08 13.78
C GLY A 16 21.21 -11.37 12.62
N ALA A 17 20.55 -12.54 12.66
CA ALA A 17 19.51 -12.90 11.70
C ALA A 17 18.30 -11.94 11.77
N MET A 18 17.82 -11.60 12.97
CA MET A 18 16.74 -10.63 13.13
C MET A 18 17.16 -9.23 12.64
N CYS A 19 18.39 -8.79 12.90
CA CYS A 19 18.91 -7.51 12.40
C CYS A 19 18.96 -7.52 10.86
N TYR A 20 19.36 -8.61 10.25
CA TYR A 20 19.34 -8.78 8.79
C TYR A 20 17.92 -8.68 8.23
N VAL A 21 16.94 -9.38 8.84
CA VAL A 21 15.52 -9.30 8.46
C VAL A 21 15.01 -7.87 8.61
N TYR A 22 15.33 -7.18 9.72
CA TYR A 22 14.96 -5.78 9.91
C TYR A 22 15.49 -4.89 8.78
N ARG A 23 16.75 -5.02 8.43
CA ARG A 23 17.34 -4.22 7.34
C ARG A 23 16.74 -4.55 5.98
N MET A 24 16.40 -5.79 5.73
CA MET A 24 15.78 -6.24 4.47
C MET A 24 14.34 -5.74 4.34
N ALA A 25 13.52 -5.94 5.37
CA ALA A 25 12.08 -5.72 5.28
C ALA A 25 11.64 -4.34 5.81
N PHE A 26 12.16 -3.88 6.93
CA PHE A 26 11.60 -2.73 7.66
C PHE A 26 12.42 -1.44 7.56
N HIS A 27 13.68 -1.52 7.10
CA HIS A 27 14.55 -0.35 7.07
C HIS A 27 14.01 0.74 6.11
N PRO A 28 14.02 2.02 6.53
CA PRO A 28 13.61 3.14 5.69
C PRO A 28 14.33 3.21 4.35
N VAL A 29 13.66 3.76 3.37
CA VAL A 29 14.24 4.00 2.04
C VAL A 29 14.68 5.46 1.96
N PRO A 30 15.99 5.74 1.79
CA PRO A 30 16.47 7.11 1.69
C PRO A 30 15.81 7.87 0.54
N THR A 31 15.44 9.10 0.81
CA THR A 31 14.57 10.01 0.10
C THR A 31 15.09 10.55 -1.25
N LYS A 32 16.35 10.39 -1.57
CA LYS A 32 17.00 11.11 -2.68
C LYS A 32 17.17 10.33 -3.98
N GLN A 33 16.75 9.08 -4.02
CA GLN A 33 16.79 8.30 -5.26
C GLN A 33 15.36 8.06 -5.74
N ASP A 34 15.00 8.72 -6.82
CA ASP A 34 13.88 8.29 -7.63
C ASP A 34 14.11 6.82 -8.03
N ARG A 35 13.41 5.92 -7.35
CA ARG A 35 13.51 4.48 -7.58
C ARG A 35 12.63 4.02 -8.74
N SER A 36 11.85 4.91 -9.35
CA SER A 36 10.98 4.58 -10.49
C SER A 36 11.80 3.92 -11.61
N ALA A 37 12.92 4.53 -11.99
CA ALA A 37 13.82 3.99 -13.01
C ALA A 37 14.48 2.64 -12.61
N LYS A 38 14.81 2.43 -11.32
CA LYS A 38 15.39 1.16 -10.83
C LYS A 38 14.37 0.03 -10.77
N ALA A 39 13.16 0.33 -10.35
CA ALA A 39 12.08 -0.65 -10.30
C ALA A 39 11.73 -1.17 -11.70
N LEU A 40 11.77 -0.30 -12.71
CA LEU A 40 11.54 -0.66 -14.12
C LEU A 40 12.63 -1.59 -14.71
N ASN A 41 13.75 -1.81 -14.01
CA ASN A 41 14.75 -2.83 -14.39
C ASN A 41 14.34 -4.25 -13.97
N ASN A 42 13.30 -4.43 -13.16
CA ASN A 42 12.75 -5.74 -12.86
C ASN A 42 12.26 -6.39 -14.17
N PRO A 43 12.58 -7.69 -14.43
CA PRO A 43 12.08 -8.42 -15.59
C PRO A 43 10.58 -8.31 -15.82
N GLN A 44 9.79 -8.27 -14.76
CA GLN A 44 8.35 -8.10 -14.74
C GLN A 44 7.87 -6.85 -15.51
N PHE A 45 8.56 -5.71 -15.38
CA PHE A 45 8.19 -4.46 -16.04
C PHE A 45 8.87 -4.26 -17.40
N ARG A 46 9.79 -5.15 -17.78
CA ARG A 46 10.67 -4.94 -18.94
C ARG A 46 9.89 -4.85 -20.25
N ALA A 47 8.86 -5.68 -20.42
CA ALA A 47 8.05 -5.72 -21.63
C ALA A 47 7.19 -4.45 -21.83
N GLN A 48 6.84 -3.77 -20.73
CA GLN A 48 5.93 -2.61 -20.74
C GLN A 48 6.63 -1.30 -20.33
N ARG A 49 7.95 -1.30 -20.24
CA ARG A 49 8.76 -0.18 -19.76
C ARG A 49 8.45 1.14 -20.46
N GLU A 50 8.36 1.12 -21.80
CA GLU A 50 8.09 2.33 -22.57
C GLU A 50 6.71 2.91 -22.24
N HIS A 51 5.70 2.07 -22.14
CA HIS A 51 4.35 2.48 -21.75
C HIS A 51 4.33 3.04 -20.31
N ILE A 52 4.96 2.37 -19.36
CA ILE A 52 5.07 2.85 -17.98
C ILE A 52 5.79 4.21 -17.91
N ASN A 53 6.89 4.36 -18.66
CA ASN A 53 7.63 5.63 -18.71
C ASN A 53 6.77 6.76 -19.29
N ALA A 54 5.94 6.49 -20.31
CA ALA A 54 5.04 7.47 -20.87
C ALA A 54 3.98 7.91 -19.85
N LEU A 55 3.39 6.97 -19.11
CA LEU A 55 2.43 7.26 -18.03
C LEU A 55 3.07 8.08 -16.89
N ILE A 56 4.29 7.73 -16.49
CA ILE A 56 5.05 8.48 -15.48
C ILE A 56 5.33 9.91 -15.98
N ALA A 57 5.76 10.07 -17.24
CA ALA A 57 6.04 11.37 -17.82
C ALA A 57 4.80 12.26 -17.89
N ASP A 58 3.63 11.70 -18.25
CA ASP A 58 2.35 12.42 -18.21
C ASP A 58 2.02 12.89 -16.78
N MET A 59 2.18 12.01 -15.81
CA MET A 59 1.90 12.33 -14.42
C MET A 59 2.85 13.39 -13.84
N GLU A 60 4.15 13.34 -14.17
CA GLU A 60 5.15 14.33 -13.75
C GLU A 60 4.96 15.70 -14.44
N ALA A 61 4.35 15.73 -15.62
CA ALA A 61 4.04 16.97 -16.33
C ALA A 61 2.83 17.73 -15.74
N ARG A 62 2.00 17.06 -14.92
CA ARG A 62 0.83 17.68 -14.29
C ARG A 62 1.25 18.64 -13.16
N PRO A 63 0.63 19.83 -13.07
CA PRO A 63 0.87 20.73 -11.95
C PRO A 63 0.38 20.09 -10.65
N TYR A 64 1.19 20.18 -9.60
CA TYR A 64 0.85 19.69 -8.27
C TYR A 64 1.36 20.64 -7.18
N GLU A 65 0.74 20.55 -6.02
CA GLU A 65 1.19 21.19 -4.80
C GLU A 65 1.84 20.15 -3.88
N LEU A 66 3.01 20.46 -3.31
CA LEU A 66 3.59 19.65 -2.25
C LEU A 66 2.89 19.97 -0.93
N VAL A 67 2.33 18.96 -0.31
CA VAL A 67 1.63 19.05 0.97
C VAL A 67 2.32 18.23 2.04
N SER A 68 2.12 18.59 3.30
CA SER A 68 2.63 17.80 4.42
C SER A 68 1.71 17.88 5.62
N ILE A 69 1.68 16.78 6.38
CA ILE A 69 1.00 16.66 7.67
C ILE A 69 1.97 16.19 8.74
N VAL A 70 1.58 16.34 10.00
CA VAL A 70 2.27 15.72 11.13
C VAL A 70 1.34 14.64 11.68
N ALA A 71 1.77 13.39 11.61
CA ALA A 71 1.04 12.25 12.15
C ALA A 71 0.99 12.33 13.69
N ARG A 72 0.08 11.57 14.30
CA ARG A 72 -0.13 11.56 15.77
C ARG A 72 1.10 11.22 16.62
N ASP A 73 2.08 10.55 16.03
CA ASP A 73 3.36 10.19 16.66
C ASP A 73 4.48 11.21 16.38
N GLY A 74 4.15 12.37 15.77
CA GLY A 74 5.06 13.46 15.47
C GLY A 74 5.85 13.29 14.17
N VAL A 75 5.62 12.23 13.41
CA VAL A 75 6.29 11.98 12.12
C VAL A 75 5.70 12.89 11.04
N ARG A 76 6.55 13.61 10.31
CA ARG A 76 6.13 14.43 9.17
C ARG A 76 5.96 13.56 7.93
N LEU A 77 4.76 13.59 7.37
CA LEU A 77 4.39 12.90 6.13
C LEU A 77 4.21 13.92 5.01
N THR A 78 4.49 13.52 3.78
CA THR A 78 4.42 14.38 2.60
C THR A 78 3.52 13.76 1.52
N GLY A 79 3.01 14.60 0.61
CA GLY A 79 2.21 14.16 -0.53
C GLY A 79 2.22 15.17 -1.66
N ARG A 80 1.65 14.77 -2.80
CA ARG A 80 1.39 15.61 -3.97
C ARG A 80 -0.12 15.77 -4.15
N TYR A 81 -0.60 17.00 -4.10
CA TYR A 81 -2.00 17.33 -4.37
C TYR A 81 -2.14 17.87 -5.80
N TYR A 82 -3.00 17.24 -6.58
CA TYR A 82 -3.35 17.61 -7.95
C TYR A 82 -4.76 18.18 -7.94
N HIS A 83 -4.86 19.48 -8.19
CA HIS A 83 -6.13 20.19 -8.22
C HIS A 83 -6.80 20.09 -9.59
N GLN A 84 -8.08 19.73 -9.64
CA GLN A 84 -8.90 19.74 -10.85
C GLN A 84 -9.97 20.83 -10.77
N ALA A 85 -10.75 20.86 -9.70
CA ALA A 85 -11.78 21.86 -9.49
C ALA A 85 -12.11 22.06 -8.00
N ASP A 86 -12.56 23.25 -7.66
CA ASP A 86 -13.05 23.56 -6.32
C ASP A 86 -14.32 22.76 -6.01
N GLY A 87 -14.37 22.13 -4.83
CA GLY A 87 -15.52 21.33 -4.39
C GLY A 87 -15.66 19.96 -5.08
N ALA A 88 -14.74 19.59 -5.98
CA ALA A 88 -14.73 18.25 -6.58
C ALA A 88 -14.42 17.18 -5.52
N PRO A 89 -14.90 15.93 -5.71
CA PRO A 89 -14.47 14.79 -4.91
C PRO A 89 -12.94 14.66 -4.87
N LEU A 90 -12.42 14.00 -3.84
CA LEU A 90 -10.98 13.81 -3.66
C LEU A 90 -10.63 12.32 -3.59
N ASP A 91 -9.70 11.90 -4.42
CA ASP A 91 -9.13 10.56 -4.37
C ASP A 91 -7.76 10.60 -3.66
N ILE A 92 -7.59 9.74 -2.62
CA ILE A 92 -6.33 9.69 -1.85
C ILE A 92 -5.62 8.36 -2.13
N GLY A 93 -4.40 8.42 -2.71
CA GLY A 93 -3.65 7.26 -3.17
C GLY A 93 -2.48 6.86 -2.26
N PHE A 94 -2.38 5.55 -1.93
CA PHE A 94 -1.37 4.93 -1.06
C PHE A 94 -0.52 3.94 -1.85
N HIS A 95 0.77 4.23 -2.04
CA HIS A 95 1.66 3.46 -2.91
C HIS A 95 2.13 2.13 -2.27
N GLY A 96 2.67 1.24 -3.09
CA GLY A 96 3.21 -0.04 -2.66
C GLY A 96 4.52 0.05 -1.87
N TYR A 97 4.93 -1.06 -1.29
CA TYR A 97 6.17 -1.21 -0.54
C TYR A 97 7.39 -0.76 -1.37
N ARG A 98 8.13 0.22 -0.84
CA ARG A 98 9.26 0.84 -1.52
C ARG A 98 8.90 1.34 -2.92
N GLY A 99 7.62 1.66 -3.13
CA GLY A 99 7.08 2.22 -4.35
C GLY A 99 7.28 3.72 -4.46
N SER A 100 6.60 4.30 -5.42
CA SER A 100 6.55 5.73 -5.64
C SER A 100 5.11 6.10 -6.01
N PRO A 101 4.53 7.14 -5.39
CA PRO A 101 3.17 7.56 -5.72
C PRO A 101 2.96 7.78 -7.21
N VAL A 102 3.91 8.46 -7.86
CA VAL A 102 3.80 8.75 -9.30
C VAL A 102 3.84 7.48 -10.14
N ARG A 103 4.77 6.58 -9.86
CA ARG A 103 4.89 5.32 -10.60
C ARG A 103 3.66 4.42 -10.42
N ASP A 104 3.25 4.24 -9.16
CA ASP A 104 2.23 3.24 -8.82
C ASP A 104 0.83 3.70 -9.24
N PHE A 105 0.63 5.01 -9.39
CA PHE A 105 -0.66 5.60 -9.78
C PHE A 105 -0.68 6.26 -11.14
N SER A 106 0.41 6.23 -11.90
CA SER A 106 0.46 6.88 -13.23
C SER A 106 -0.61 6.38 -14.21
N GLY A 107 -1.04 5.11 -14.09
CA GLY A 107 -2.19 4.58 -14.84
C GLY A 107 -3.52 4.82 -14.12
N GLY A 108 -3.66 4.35 -12.88
CA GLY A 108 -4.93 4.36 -12.14
C GLY A 108 -5.48 5.77 -11.86
N ALA A 109 -4.61 6.75 -11.55
CA ALA A 109 -5.04 8.13 -11.32
C ALA A 109 -5.65 8.82 -12.55
N LYS A 110 -5.42 8.29 -13.76
CA LYS A 110 -6.08 8.77 -14.97
C LYS A 110 -7.60 8.69 -14.84
N CYS A 111 -8.13 7.59 -14.28
CA CYS A 111 -9.58 7.43 -14.06
C CYS A 111 -10.13 8.51 -13.12
N SER A 112 -9.40 8.87 -12.06
CA SER A 112 -9.78 9.95 -11.14
C SER A 112 -9.83 11.30 -11.85
N PHE A 113 -8.83 11.62 -12.67
CA PHE A 113 -8.82 12.87 -13.46
C PHE A 113 -9.92 12.93 -14.50
N GLU A 114 -10.22 11.81 -15.18
CA GLU A 114 -11.33 11.71 -16.15
C GLU A 114 -12.70 11.84 -15.46
N ALA A 115 -12.82 11.40 -14.21
CA ALA A 115 -14.02 11.62 -13.38
C ALA A 115 -14.11 13.06 -12.83
N GLY A 116 -13.10 13.90 -13.05
CA GLY A 116 -13.05 15.28 -12.56
C GLY A 116 -12.68 15.41 -11.08
N HIS A 117 -12.14 14.36 -10.45
CA HIS A 117 -11.75 14.35 -9.05
C HIS A 117 -10.39 15.04 -8.84
N ASN A 118 -10.24 15.70 -7.71
CA ASN A 118 -8.94 16.09 -7.17
C ASN A 118 -8.20 14.83 -6.74
N VAL A 119 -6.86 14.83 -6.77
CA VAL A 119 -6.06 13.66 -6.39
C VAL A 119 -5.00 14.04 -5.39
N LEU A 120 -4.89 13.29 -4.30
CA LEU A 120 -3.83 13.40 -3.30
C LEU A 120 -3.04 12.09 -3.27
N LEU A 121 -1.82 12.11 -3.78
CA LEU A 121 -0.92 10.97 -3.73
C LEU A 121 0.03 11.14 -2.54
N VAL A 122 -0.11 10.28 -1.53
CA VAL A 122 0.68 10.36 -0.30
C VAL A 122 1.97 9.55 -0.41
N ASN A 123 3.03 10.04 0.22
CA ASN A 123 4.22 9.26 0.51
C ASN A 123 4.01 8.57 1.86
N GLU A 124 3.97 7.26 1.86
CA GLU A 124 3.86 6.50 3.10
C GLU A 124 5.09 6.71 4.00
N ARG A 125 4.91 6.54 5.32
CA ARG A 125 5.98 6.73 6.31
C ARG A 125 7.26 6.00 5.93
N SER A 126 8.42 6.59 6.26
CA SER A 126 9.75 6.05 5.97
C SER A 126 10.10 5.92 4.48
N GLN A 127 9.33 6.54 3.59
CA GLN A 127 9.50 6.46 2.13
C GLN A 127 9.32 7.84 1.46
N ASN A 128 10.01 8.05 0.33
CA ASN A 128 9.80 9.17 -0.62
C ASN A 128 9.68 10.60 -0.02
N GLY A 129 10.31 10.90 1.09
CA GLY A 129 10.27 12.23 1.72
C GLY A 129 9.43 12.31 2.98
N SER A 130 8.61 11.30 3.25
CA SER A 130 8.00 11.13 4.55
C SER A 130 9.02 10.60 5.55
N GLU A 131 9.00 11.17 6.74
CA GLU A 131 9.83 10.72 7.85
C GLU A 131 9.34 9.38 8.40
N GLY A 132 10.10 8.80 9.31
CA GLY A 132 9.78 7.55 9.98
C GLY A 132 11.03 6.71 10.25
N ARG A 133 10.92 5.77 11.19
CA ARG A 133 12.03 4.91 11.62
C ARG A 133 12.07 3.57 10.87
N CYS A 134 10.92 3.11 10.40
CA CYS A 134 10.79 1.85 9.67
C CYS A 134 9.49 1.81 8.87
N ILE A 135 9.46 0.97 7.84
CA ILE A 135 8.26 0.59 7.10
C ILE A 135 7.57 -0.49 7.92
N THR A 136 6.28 -0.37 8.22
CA THR A 136 5.58 -1.28 9.14
C THR A 136 4.53 -2.17 8.48
N PHE A 137 4.50 -2.22 7.15
CA PHE A 137 3.57 -3.06 6.38
C PHE A 137 2.10 -2.80 6.72
N GLY A 138 1.71 -1.55 6.85
CA GLY A 138 0.35 -1.13 7.16
C GLY A 138 0.06 -0.99 8.67
N ILE A 139 0.94 -1.46 9.58
CA ILE A 139 0.69 -1.42 11.04
C ILE A 139 0.62 0.02 11.59
N LEU A 140 1.44 0.93 11.11
CA LEU A 140 1.35 2.35 11.46
C LEU A 140 0.77 3.15 10.29
N GLU A 141 1.02 2.71 9.07
CA GLU A 141 0.56 3.37 7.85
C GLU A 141 -0.98 3.51 7.80
N HIS A 142 -1.75 2.53 8.34
CA HIS A 142 -3.23 2.65 8.38
C HIS A 142 -3.72 3.76 9.32
N LEU A 143 -2.94 4.10 10.34
CA LEU A 143 -3.22 5.24 11.20
C LEU A 143 -2.91 6.56 10.47
N ASP A 144 -1.84 6.58 9.66
CA ASP A 144 -1.52 7.72 8.80
C ASP A 144 -2.60 7.96 7.75
N CYS A 145 -3.24 6.89 7.25
CA CYS A 145 -4.39 7.02 6.36
C CYS A 145 -5.50 7.86 6.99
N LEU A 146 -5.83 7.62 8.25
CA LEU A 146 -6.81 8.43 8.98
C LEU A 146 -6.35 9.90 9.16
N GLU A 147 -5.05 10.14 9.40
CA GLU A 147 -4.52 11.51 9.49
C GLU A 147 -4.63 12.25 8.14
N TRP A 148 -4.38 11.57 7.02
CA TRP A 148 -4.55 12.16 5.69
C TRP A 148 -6.02 12.46 5.37
N ILE A 149 -6.95 11.59 5.77
CA ILE A 149 -8.41 11.82 5.65
C ILE A 149 -8.81 13.03 6.49
N THR A 150 -8.31 13.13 7.73
CA THR A 150 -8.58 14.28 8.61
C THR A 150 -8.07 15.58 7.99
N TYR A 151 -6.83 15.59 7.49
CA TYR A 151 -6.27 16.73 6.78
C TYR A 151 -7.10 17.13 5.56
N ALA A 152 -7.57 16.15 4.77
CA ALA A 152 -8.40 16.41 3.61
C ALA A 152 -9.73 17.07 4.00
N ASN A 153 -10.37 16.60 5.06
CA ASN A 153 -11.59 17.20 5.59
C ASN A 153 -11.38 18.63 6.06
N GLU A 154 -10.33 18.88 6.83
CA GLU A 154 -10.03 20.22 7.34
C GLU A 154 -9.67 21.22 6.24
N ARG A 155 -8.90 20.78 5.27
CA ARG A 155 -8.39 21.64 4.21
C ARG A 155 -9.41 21.91 3.10
N PHE A 156 -10.19 20.91 2.69
CA PHE A 156 -11.02 20.97 1.49
C PHE A 156 -12.53 21.01 1.80
N GLY A 157 -12.92 21.14 3.08
CA GLY A 157 -14.32 21.27 3.48
C GLY A 157 -15.10 19.96 3.44
N SER A 158 -14.45 18.86 3.80
CA SER A 158 -15.04 17.51 3.85
C SER A 158 -15.62 17.04 2.50
N PRO A 159 -14.82 16.99 1.42
CA PRO A 159 -15.28 16.49 0.14
C PRO A 159 -15.64 14.99 0.25
N ASP A 160 -16.48 14.50 -0.65
CA ASP A 160 -16.61 13.06 -0.86
C ASP A 160 -15.23 12.48 -1.28
N MET A 161 -14.84 11.35 -0.69
CA MET A 161 -13.51 10.77 -0.91
C MET A 161 -13.57 9.30 -1.35
N ILE A 162 -12.66 8.95 -2.25
CA ILE A 162 -12.29 7.56 -2.53
C ILE A 162 -10.85 7.38 -2.02
N ILE A 163 -10.59 6.31 -1.27
CA ILE A 163 -9.22 5.93 -0.93
C ILE A 163 -8.81 4.75 -1.79
N PHE A 164 -7.64 4.84 -2.43
CA PHE A 164 -7.15 3.80 -3.31
C PHE A 164 -5.70 3.45 -3.01
N GLY A 165 -5.32 2.20 -3.19
CA GLY A 165 -3.99 1.72 -2.85
C GLY A 165 -3.54 0.56 -3.70
N VAL A 166 -2.21 0.41 -3.79
CA VAL A 166 -1.57 -0.69 -4.50
C VAL A 166 -0.70 -1.48 -3.54
N SER A 167 -0.82 -2.82 -3.53
CA SER A 167 0.03 -3.72 -2.75
C SER A 167 0.02 -3.37 -1.24
N MET A 168 1.13 -2.90 -0.68
CA MET A 168 1.20 -2.45 0.72
C MET A 168 0.20 -1.31 0.98
N GLY A 169 0.09 -0.34 0.08
CA GLY A 169 -0.91 0.73 0.19
C GLY A 169 -2.34 0.20 0.17
N ALA A 170 -2.63 -0.83 -0.65
CA ALA A 170 -3.92 -1.50 -0.66
C ALA A 170 -4.24 -2.18 0.68
N ALA A 171 -3.27 -2.91 1.25
CA ALA A 171 -3.42 -3.50 2.59
C ALA A 171 -3.56 -2.43 3.68
N THR A 172 -2.82 -1.31 3.57
CA THR A 172 -2.90 -0.16 4.48
C THR A 172 -4.31 0.43 4.53
N ILE A 173 -4.91 0.74 3.38
CA ILE A 173 -6.27 1.32 3.35
C ILE A 173 -7.34 0.32 3.79
N LEU A 174 -7.15 -0.98 3.53
CA LEU A 174 -8.06 -2.01 4.04
C LEU A 174 -7.95 -2.19 5.56
N MET A 175 -6.74 -2.04 6.14
CA MET A 175 -6.59 -1.97 7.59
C MET A 175 -7.25 -0.72 8.17
N ALA A 176 -7.14 0.43 7.48
CA ALA A 176 -7.82 1.66 7.86
C ALA A 176 -9.36 1.54 7.81
N ALA A 177 -9.91 0.72 6.90
CA ALA A 177 -11.34 0.46 6.81
C ALA A 177 -11.95 -0.15 8.08
N GLY A 178 -11.13 -0.73 8.96
CA GLY A 178 -11.55 -1.21 10.28
C GLY A 178 -11.60 -0.15 11.37
N LEU A 179 -11.13 1.06 11.07
CA LEU A 179 -11.24 2.24 11.95
C LEU A 179 -12.59 2.94 11.77
N ASP A 180 -12.88 3.92 12.63
CA ASP A 180 -14.06 4.75 12.48
C ASP A 180 -13.79 5.85 11.43
N LEU A 181 -13.89 5.48 10.16
CA LEU A 181 -13.75 6.40 9.05
C LEU A 181 -14.99 7.30 8.94
N PRO A 182 -14.84 8.57 8.52
CA PRO A 182 -15.95 9.48 8.32
C PRO A 182 -16.87 9.05 7.16
N ASP A 183 -18.15 9.43 7.21
CA ASP A 183 -19.16 8.99 6.25
C ASP A 183 -18.96 9.49 4.81
N ASN A 184 -18.11 10.50 4.63
CA ASN A 184 -17.73 10.98 3.30
C ASN A 184 -16.65 10.13 2.60
N ILE A 185 -16.19 9.01 3.18
CA ILE A 185 -15.49 7.96 2.45
C ILE A 185 -16.49 7.16 1.65
N ARG A 186 -16.60 7.45 0.34
CA ARG A 186 -17.62 6.87 -0.54
C ARG A 186 -17.22 5.50 -1.05
N GLY A 187 -15.91 5.21 -1.15
CA GLY A 187 -15.42 3.93 -1.65
C GLY A 187 -13.95 3.68 -1.36
N ILE A 188 -13.56 2.41 -1.45
CA ILE A 188 -12.19 1.93 -1.26
C ILE A 188 -11.82 1.09 -2.47
N ILE A 189 -10.66 1.36 -3.10
CA ILE A 189 -10.14 0.61 -4.24
C ILE A 189 -8.78 0.03 -3.86
N ALA A 190 -8.67 -1.29 -3.80
CA ALA A 190 -7.48 -2.01 -3.35
C ALA A 190 -6.94 -2.93 -4.46
N ASP A 191 -5.78 -2.58 -5.03
CA ASP A 191 -5.12 -3.40 -6.05
C ASP A 191 -4.01 -4.25 -5.42
N SER A 192 -4.10 -5.57 -5.58
CA SER A 192 -3.14 -6.58 -5.13
C SER A 192 -2.83 -6.54 -3.61
N PRO A 193 -3.84 -6.43 -2.72
CA PRO A 193 -3.63 -6.39 -1.28
C PRO A 193 -3.20 -7.74 -0.72
N TYR A 194 -2.43 -7.74 0.38
CA TYR A 194 -2.20 -8.93 1.19
C TYR A 194 -3.13 -8.97 2.42
N SER A 195 -3.42 -10.20 2.88
CA SER A 195 -4.33 -10.47 4.01
C SER A 195 -3.77 -9.99 5.34
N THR A 196 -2.51 -10.29 5.63
CA THR A 196 -1.79 -9.84 6.84
C THR A 196 -0.33 -9.50 6.52
N PRO A 197 0.30 -8.60 7.29
CA PRO A 197 1.74 -8.33 7.17
C PRO A 197 2.60 -9.58 7.34
N LEU A 198 2.18 -10.50 8.20
CA LEU A 198 2.94 -11.71 8.46
C LEU A 198 2.86 -12.70 7.30
N ASP A 199 1.69 -12.81 6.65
CA ASP A 199 1.50 -13.73 5.52
C ASP A 199 2.39 -13.33 4.35
N ILE A 200 2.39 -12.03 3.97
CA ILE A 200 3.25 -11.59 2.87
C ILE A 200 4.73 -11.77 3.18
N ILE A 201 5.17 -11.53 4.43
CA ILE A 201 6.57 -11.75 4.81
C ILE A 201 6.91 -13.24 4.75
N CYS A 202 5.99 -14.13 5.16
CA CYS A 202 6.16 -15.57 5.05
C CYS A 202 6.22 -16.04 3.58
N GLU A 203 5.42 -15.47 2.68
CA GLU A 203 5.50 -15.79 1.24
C GLU A 203 6.86 -15.35 0.64
N VAL A 204 7.36 -14.17 1.01
CA VAL A 204 8.72 -13.75 0.62
C VAL A 204 9.77 -14.72 1.16
N GLY A 205 9.66 -15.13 2.42
CA GLY A 205 10.55 -16.12 3.04
C GLY A 205 10.52 -17.47 2.31
N LYS A 206 9.34 -17.92 1.91
CA LYS A 206 9.14 -19.14 1.11
C LYS A 206 9.86 -19.05 -0.25
N GLY A 207 9.76 -17.91 -0.93
CA GLY A 207 10.55 -17.63 -2.14
C GLY A 207 12.06 -17.69 -1.91
N MET A 208 12.53 -17.44 -0.70
CA MET A 208 13.93 -17.60 -0.26
C MET A 208 14.23 -19.01 0.29
N HIS A 209 13.33 -19.97 0.21
CA HIS A 209 13.44 -21.33 0.74
C HIS A 209 13.58 -21.38 2.27
N ILE A 210 13.06 -20.37 3.00
CA ILE A 210 13.05 -20.34 4.47
C ILE A 210 11.68 -20.85 4.96
N PRO A 211 11.64 -21.83 5.88
CA PRO A 211 10.36 -22.31 6.43
C PRO A 211 9.55 -21.20 7.10
N ALA A 212 8.23 -21.16 6.84
CA ALA A 212 7.34 -20.11 7.35
C ALA A 212 7.43 -19.88 8.88
N PRO A 213 7.50 -20.91 9.76
CA PRO A 213 7.67 -20.66 11.18
C PRO A 213 8.96 -19.93 11.56
N VAL A 214 10.05 -20.20 10.82
CA VAL A 214 11.35 -19.52 11.03
C VAL A 214 11.26 -18.08 10.57
N THR A 215 10.71 -17.85 9.37
CA THR A 215 10.48 -16.50 8.83
C THR A 215 9.62 -15.69 9.78
N ALA A 216 8.51 -16.25 10.26
CA ALA A 216 7.60 -15.60 11.19
C ALA A 216 8.29 -15.21 12.50
N ALA A 217 9.03 -16.14 13.13
CA ALA A 217 9.73 -15.88 14.38
C ALA A 217 10.78 -14.76 14.23
N LEU A 218 11.58 -14.80 13.15
CA LEU A 218 12.59 -13.79 12.88
C LEU A 218 11.96 -12.42 12.56
N ALA A 219 10.88 -12.39 11.77
CA ALA A 219 10.21 -11.14 11.40
C ALA A 219 9.53 -10.47 12.61
N ILE A 220 8.82 -11.24 13.44
CA ILE A 220 8.19 -10.75 14.68
C ILE A 220 9.26 -10.24 15.65
N GLY A 221 10.35 -10.99 15.83
CA GLY A 221 11.47 -10.56 16.67
C GLY A 221 12.15 -9.30 16.14
N ALA A 222 12.39 -9.23 14.83
CA ALA A 222 12.98 -8.07 14.18
C ALA A 222 12.11 -6.81 14.32
N ALA A 223 10.80 -6.93 14.07
CA ALA A 223 9.84 -5.84 14.21
C ALA A 223 9.80 -5.30 15.65
N ARG A 224 9.76 -6.19 16.66
CA ARG A 224 9.71 -5.80 18.07
C ARG A 224 11.01 -5.19 18.57
N ILE A 225 12.15 -5.86 18.32
CA ILE A 225 13.45 -5.48 18.91
C ILE A 225 14.04 -4.25 18.22
N PHE A 226 13.99 -4.20 16.88
CA PHE A 226 14.63 -3.13 16.11
C PHE A 226 13.63 -2.09 15.60
N GLY A 227 12.39 -2.51 15.26
CA GLY A 227 11.34 -1.63 14.77
C GLY A 227 10.50 -0.96 15.86
N GLY A 228 10.35 -1.60 17.00
CA GLY A 228 9.53 -1.10 18.12
C GLY A 228 8.02 -1.26 17.91
N PHE A 229 7.58 -2.18 17.02
CA PHE A 229 6.17 -2.45 16.75
C PHE A 229 5.84 -3.94 16.73
N ASP A 230 4.56 -4.28 16.91
CA ASP A 230 4.08 -5.67 16.78
C ASP A 230 3.53 -5.88 15.36
N LEU A 231 4.18 -6.76 14.60
CA LEU A 231 3.79 -7.08 13.21
C LEU A 231 2.39 -7.71 13.09
N ARG A 232 1.77 -8.08 14.21
CA ARG A 232 0.43 -8.69 14.28
C ARG A 232 -0.65 -7.75 14.79
N ALA A 233 -0.30 -6.45 15.00
CA ALA A 233 -1.23 -5.49 15.61
C ALA A 233 -2.40 -5.11 14.69
N ALA A 234 -2.28 -5.29 13.38
CA ALA A 234 -3.35 -5.05 12.40
C ALA A 234 -3.29 -6.06 11.26
N SER A 235 -4.43 -6.26 10.61
CA SER A 235 -4.61 -7.19 9.49
C SER A 235 -5.74 -6.67 8.59
N ALA A 236 -5.52 -6.66 7.28
CA ALA A 236 -6.56 -6.28 6.32
C ALA A 236 -7.77 -7.23 6.42
N ALA A 237 -7.52 -8.55 6.50
CA ALA A 237 -8.58 -9.55 6.60
C ALA A 237 -9.45 -9.42 7.86
N GLU A 238 -8.89 -8.97 8.98
CA GLU A 238 -9.66 -8.72 10.22
C GLU A 238 -10.33 -7.33 10.21
N ALA A 239 -9.64 -6.33 9.68
CA ALA A 239 -10.14 -4.96 9.66
C ALA A 239 -11.41 -4.81 8.81
N VAL A 240 -11.47 -5.45 7.64
CA VAL A 240 -12.62 -5.35 6.73
C VAL A 240 -13.91 -5.94 7.29
N LYS A 241 -13.86 -6.71 8.37
CA LYS A 241 -15.04 -7.17 9.13
C LYS A 241 -15.83 -6.00 9.76
N LYS A 242 -15.23 -4.81 9.81
CA LYS A 242 -15.84 -3.58 10.31
C LYS A 242 -16.00 -2.52 9.23
N ALA A 243 -15.62 -2.81 8.00
CA ALA A 243 -15.72 -1.86 6.90
C ALA A 243 -17.16 -1.43 6.65
N LYS A 244 -17.35 -0.14 6.42
CA LYS A 244 -18.66 0.46 6.12
C LYS A 244 -18.79 0.87 4.65
N ALA A 245 -17.73 1.45 4.08
CA ALA A 245 -17.70 1.89 2.70
C ALA A 245 -17.60 0.71 1.73
N PRO A 246 -18.19 0.77 0.53
CA PRO A 246 -18.05 -0.22 -0.52
C PRO A 246 -16.58 -0.40 -0.91
N ILE A 247 -16.18 -1.64 -1.24
CA ILE A 247 -14.80 -1.99 -1.58
C ILE A 247 -14.73 -2.66 -2.95
N LEU A 248 -13.85 -2.15 -3.82
CA LEU A 248 -13.40 -2.83 -5.04
C LEU A 248 -12.01 -3.40 -4.79
N ILE A 249 -11.86 -4.71 -4.92
CA ILE A 249 -10.55 -5.39 -4.86
C ILE A 249 -10.19 -5.87 -6.27
N ILE A 250 -9.00 -5.53 -6.74
CA ILE A 250 -8.46 -5.97 -8.02
C ILE A 250 -7.22 -6.81 -7.74
N HIS A 251 -7.02 -7.92 -8.50
CA HIS A 251 -5.81 -8.75 -8.31
C HIS A 251 -5.45 -9.51 -9.59
N GLY A 252 -4.15 -9.63 -9.85
CA GLY A 252 -3.63 -10.48 -10.91
C GLY A 252 -3.66 -11.97 -10.52
N GLU A 253 -4.15 -12.84 -11.40
CA GLU A 253 -4.20 -14.30 -11.12
C GLU A 253 -2.81 -14.96 -11.09
N ASN A 254 -1.86 -14.39 -11.85
CA ASN A 254 -0.47 -14.85 -11.90
C ASN A 254 0.45 -14.10 -10.94
N ASP A 255 -0.11 -13.46 -9.91
CA ASP A 255 0.69 -12.79 -8.89
C ASP A 255 1.42 -13.81 -8.02
N HIS A 256 2.73 -13.96 -8.28
CA HIS A 256 3.62 -14.84 -7.52
C HIS A 256 4.29 -14.15 -6.32
N PHE A 257 4.08 -12.83 -6.15
CA PHE A 257 4.62 -12.08 -5.03
C PHE A 257 3.60 -11.94 -3.89
N VAL A 258 2.37 -11.53 -4.22
CA VAL A 258 1.22 -11.54 -3.32
C VAL A 258 0.18 -12.52 -3.89
N PRO A 259 0.06 -13.75 -3.37
CA PRO A 259 -0.89 -14.72 -3.93
C PRO A 259 -2.32 -14.18 -3.98
N CYS A 260 -3.00 -14.29 -5.13
CA CYS A 260 -4.37 -13.81 -5.36
C CYS A 260 -5.38 -14.34 -4.32
N GLY A 261 -5.12 -15.51 -3.75
CA GLY A 261 -5.92 -16.07 -2.64
C GLY A 261 -6.02 -15.18 -1.41
N MET A 262 -5.05 -14.27 -1.19
CA MET A 262 -5.12 -13.31 -0.07
C MET A 262 -6.26 -12.30 -0.27
N SER A 263 -6.52 -11.86 -1.50
CA SER A 263 -7.68 -11.02 -1.83
C SER A 263 -9.01 -11.77 -1.63
N SER A 264 -9.05 -13.05 -1.94
CA SER A 264 -10.24 -13.87 -1.68
C SER A 264 -10.54 -13.98 -0.19
N ILE A 265 -9.51 -14.15 0.66
CA ILE A 265 -9.67 -14.15 2.12
C ILE A 265 -10.22 -12.80 2.61
N ILE A 266 -9.71 -11.68 2.10
CA ILE A 266 -10.18 -10.34 2.45
C ILE A 266 -11.65 -10.17 2.04
N ALA A 267 -12.00 -10.50 0.80
CA ALA A 267 -13.37 -10.36 0.28
C ALA A 267 -14.38 -11.20 1.08
N GLN A 268 -14.03 -12.44 1.46
CA GLN A 268 -14.88 -13.31 2.26
C GLN A 268 -15.13 -12.79 3.68
N ASN A 269 -14.23 -11.98 4.22
CA ASN A 269 -14.36 -11.39 5.56
C ASN A 269 -15.02 -10.00 5.56
N CYS A 270 -15.27 -9.41 4.40
CA CYS A 270 -15.74 -8.04 4.30
C CYS A 270 -17.19 -7.88 4.76
N ALA A 271 -17.45 -6.91 5.65
CA ALA A 271 -18.79 -6.62 6.14
C ALA A 271 -19.56 -5.65 5.23
N SER A 272 -18.87 -4.80 4.48
CA SER A 272 -19.47 -3.89 3.50
C SER A 272 -19.64 -4.55 2.13
N PRO A 273 -20.40 -3.94 1.19
CA PRO A 273 -20.46 -4.39 -0.18
C PRO A 273 -19.05 -4.50 -0.77
N VAL A 274 -18.69 -5.67 -1.27
CA VAL A 274 -17.36 -5.92 -1.84
C VAL A 274 -17.48 -6.54 -3.23
N GLN A 275 -16.63 -6.07 -4.16
CA GLN A 275 -16.46 -6.62 -5.49
C GLN A 275 -15.01 -7.06 -5.61
N LEU A 276 -14.77 -8.34 -5.94
CA LEU A 276 -13.44 -8.88 -6.20
C LEU A 276 -13.34 -9.19 -7.70
N GLU A 277 -12.39 -8.54 -8.36
CA GLU A 277 -12.10 -8.72 -9.77
C GLU A 277 -10.69 -9.26 -9.98
N THR A 278 -10.57 -10.35 -10.72
CA THR A 278 -9.27 -10.95 -11.02
C THR A 278 -8.90 -10.76 -12.49
N PHE A 279 -7.62 -10.57 -12.75
CA PHE A 279 -7.08 -10.37 -14.09
C PHE A 279 -6.23 -11.57 -14.51
N PRO A 280 -6.71 -12.39 -15.46
CA PRO A 280 -5.92 -13.49 -16.01
C PRO A 280 -4.58 -12.99 -16.57
N ASN A 281 -3.52 -13.76 -16.33
CA ASN A 281 -2.15 -13.48 -16.78
C ASN A 281 -1.49 -12.22 -16.20
N ALA A 282 -2.17 -11.45 -15.33
CA ALA A 282 -1.55 -10.32 -14.65
C ALA A 282 -0.68 -10.79 -13.49
N GLU A 283 0.55 -10.29 -13.43
CA GLU A 283 1.44 -10.43 -12.28
C GLU A 283 1.18 -9.30 -11.26
N HIS A 284 1.99 -9.23 -10.19
CA HIS A 284 1.82 -8.29 -9.08
C HIS A 284 1.78 -6.81 -9.53
N GLY A 285 0.65 -6.14 -9.27
CA GLY A 285 0.45 -4.72 -9.60
C GLY A 285 0.43 -4.44 -11.12
N LEU A 286 0.18 -5.46 -11.96
CA LEU A 286 0.16 -5.33 -13.43
C LEU A 286 -1.23 -5.46 -14.04
N SER A 287 -2.30 -5.51 -13.24
CA SER A 287 -3.67 -5.62 -13.74
C SER A 287 -4.01 -4.51 -14.74
N TYR A 288 -3.65 -3.25 -14.43
CA TYR A 288 -3.82 -2.11 -15.33
C TYR A 288 -3.12 -2.30 -16.67
N LEU A 289 -1.87 -2.74 -16.65
CA LEU A 289 -1.05 -2.90 -17.86
C LEU A 289 -1.41 -4.16 -18.69
N THR A 290 -2.06 -5.15 -18.06
CA THR A 290 -2.46 -6.39 -18.72
C THR A 290 -3.74 -6.20 -19.53
N ASP A 291 -4.72 -5.46 -19.01
CA ASP A 291 -5.97 -5.13 -19.69
C ASP A 291 -6.47 -3.74 -19.24
N THR A 292 -5.84 -2.71 -19.79
CA THR A 292 -6.14 -1.31 -19.47
C THR A 292 -7.63 -0.95 -19.67
N PRO A 293 -8.28 -1.31 -20.80
CA PRO A 293 -9.69 -0.96 -20.99
C PRO A 293 -10.62 -1.58 -19.94
N ARG A 294 -10.37 -2.84 -19.57
CA ARG A 294 -11.15 -3.51 -18.53
C ARG A 294 -10.89 -2.87 -17.16
N TYR A 295 -9.64 -2.58 -16.82
CA TYR A 295 -9.29 -1.95 -15.55
C TYR A 295 -9.94 -0.56 -15.40
N GLU A 296 -9.81 0.29 -16.42
CA GLU A 296 -10.44 1.61 -16.46
C GLU A 296 -11.97 1.53 -16.39
N GLY A 297 -12.57 0.55 -17.09
CA GLY A 297 -14.01 0.28 -17.02
C GLY A 297 -14.47 -0.07 -15.60
N LEU A 298 -13.78 -0.98 -14.92
CA LEU A 298 -14.11 -1.37 -13.56
C LEU A 298 -14.04 -0.19 -12.57
N ILE A 299 -13.01 0.64 -12.68
CA ILE A 299 -12.87 1.84 -11.83
C ILE A 299 -14.03 2.81 -12.10
N ARG A 300 -14.33 3.08 -13.36
CA ARG A 300 -15.41 3.98 -13.77
C ARG A 300 -16.77 3.48 -13.25
N ASP A 301 -17.09 2.20 -13.49
CA ASP A 301 -18.35 1.60 -13.04
C ASP A 301 -18.48 1.64 -11.52
N PHE A 302 -17.37 1.41 -10.79
CA PHE A 302 -17.35 1.52 -9.35
C PHE A 302 -17.61 2.96 -8.88
N ILE A 303 -16.91 3.96 -9.48
CA ILE A 303 -17.13 5.37 -9.17
C ILE A 303 -18.58 5.76 -9.44
N GLU A 304 -19.14 5.44 -10.61
CA GLU A 304 -20.54 5.73 -10.92
C GLU A 304 -21.51 5.13 -9.91
N LYS A 305 -21.29 3.88 -9.51
CA LYS A 305 -22.15 3.18 -8.56
C LYS A 305 -22.16 3.78 -7.16
N ILE A 306 -21.03 4.28 -6.66
CA ILE A 306 -20.96 4.83 -5.30
C ILE A 306 -21.48 6.27 -5.21
N TYR A 307 -21.70 6.95 -6.34
CA TYR A 307 -22.28 8.29 -6.39
C TYR A 307 -23.75 8.30 -6.84
N GLN A 308 -24.37 7.13 -7.11
CA GLN A 308 -25.81 6.97 -7.32
C GLN A 308 -26.56 6.85 -5.99
#